data_8ab47b9ef8e3fef7c7184b45baf26d7a
#
_entry.id   8ab47b9ef8e3fef7c7184b45baf26d7a
#
_cell.length_a   1.000
_cell.length_b   1.000
_cell.length_c   1.000
_cell.angle_alpha   90.00
_cell.angle_beta   90.00
_cell.angle_gamma   90.00
#
_symmetry.space_group_name_H-M   'P 1'
#
loop_
_entity.id
_entity.type
_entity.pdbx_description
1 polymer ?
#
loop_
_entity_poly.entity_id
_entity_poly.type
_entity_poly.pdbx_seq_one_letter_code
_entity_poly.pdbx_strand_id
1 'polypeptide(L)'
;MQFLKVLRYPQLALLWSSQVLSSIGDFFYAIAVMWFAIRIAGSTGVMVSAVEAGAALVFGLLGGVYADRWNRRTIMLTVDILRACVVGSLPVLAFFGQLQLWHMLVVALLVGSLGSLFDPALQASLPTLAQDTRTLQAANGLMDVTRRLARALGPSLAGPLLVVLPLQHFFTLDAVSFLISAGAIFLIGRHLSPSEYTSKRRHDGVVGILTDLKDGFQQIRRHPYLPGIFVAVFVIAVTWTIAFTAGIPLYAERYLNSGPGAYGLIVGAYGVGNVISNFVMGSIKLRRPLAAIMLGRVIVGLGFLLMVCAPSLPIALLGSACAALGGPLDDIPLMLIIQTEIPPHHIGKVYSTYSTISMSAMALGGLIAASLYQYVSVPIGIVLCALLIMSTGIGGALHIQWKRKSGKETAVHPTKDTVIIKQECRSSQQ
;
A
#
# COMPACT_ATOMS: atom_id res chain seq x y z
N MET A 1 23.52 5.42 12.45
CA MET A 1 23.47 4.35 11.40
C MET A 1 23.14 2.98 12.01
N GLN A 2 21.96 2.87 12.65
CA GLN A 2 21.52 1.61 13.29
C GLN A 2 21.05 0.56 12.26
N PHE A 3 20.51 0.98 11.12
CA PHE A 3 20.06 0.08 10.04
C PHE A 3 21.19 -0.81 9.47
N LEU A 4 22.40 -0.28 9.33
CA LEU A 4 23.55 -1.06 8.87
C LEU A 4 23.97 -2.16 9.85
N LYS A 5 23.63 -2.05 11.14
CA LYS A 5 23.90 -3.10 12.12
C LYS A 5 23.04 -4.35 11.89
N VAL A 6 21.80 -4.18 11.37
CA VAL A 6 20.91 -5.30 11.04
C VAL A 6 21.53 -6.19 9.96
N LEU A 7 22.24 -5.59 8.99
CA LEU A 7 22.92 -6.32 7.91
C LEU A 7 24.11 -7.16 8.39
N ARG A 8 24.58 -6.95 9.61
CA ARG A 8 25.62 -7.81 10.23
C ARG A 8 25.07 -9.15 10.72
N TYR A 9 23.76 -9.26 10.88
CA TYR A 9 23.09 -10.52 11.22
C TYR A 9 22.68 -11.23 9.93
N PRO A 10 23.37 -12.32 9.53
CA PRO A 10 23.23 -12.91 8.20
C PRO A 10 21.81 -13.37 7.92
N GLN A 11 21.08 -13.85 8.93
CA GLN A 11 19.68 -14.29 8.80
C GLN A 11 18.73 -13.12 8.53
N LEU A 12 18.89 -12.00 9.23
CA LEU A 12 18.10 -10.79 9.01
C LEU A 12 18.46 -10.13 7.67
N ALA A 13 19.74 -10.11 7.30
CA ALA A 13 20.20 -9.59 6.02
C ALA A 13 19.64 -10.41 4.85
N LEU A 14 19.67 -11.74 4.96
CA LEU A 14 19.15 -12.65 3.93
C LEU A 14 17.62 -12.50 3.79
N LEU A 15 16.88 -12.47 4.91
CA LEU A 15 15.45 -12.23 4.91
C LEU A 15 15.12 -10.88 4.30
N TRP A 16 15.80 -9.81 4.74
CA TRP A 16 15.56 -8.48 4.24
C TRP A 16 15.84 -8.34 2.74
N SER A 17 16.99 -8.83 2.25
CA SER A 17 17.33 -8.74 0.83
C SER A 17 16.35 -9.50 -0.07
N SER A 18 15.88 -10.66 0.37
CA SER A 18 14.85 -11.41 -0.35
C SER A 18 13.51 -10.66 -0.38
N GLN A 19 13.13 -10.00 0.72
CA GLN A 19 11.90 -9.20 0.77
C GLN A 19 11.98 -7.92 -0.08
N VAL A 20 13.16 -7.30 -0.22
CA VAL A 20 13.38 -6.20 -1.17
C VAL A 20 13.07 -6.67 -2.59
N LEU A 21 13.64 -7.81 -2.98
CA LEU A 21 13.48 -8.36 -4.32
C LEU A 21 12.02 -8.77 -4.58
N SER A 22 11.39 -9.44 -3.62
CA SER A 22 9.97 -9.81 -3.70
C SER A 22 9.07 -8.58 -3.83
N SER A 23 9.32 -7.52 -3.04
CA SER A 23 8.51 -6.29 -3.13
C SER A 23 8.64 -5.59 -4.48
N ILE A 24 9.78 -5.68 -5.15
CA ILE A 24 9.95 -5.17 -6.53
C ILE A 24 9.20 -6.07 -7.51
N GLY A 25 9.26 -7.38 -7.35
CA GLY A 25 8.52 -8.36 -8.15
C GLY A 25 7.00 -8.12 -8.08
N ASP A 26 6.45 -7.92 -6.88
CA ASP A 26 5.02 -7.61 -6.69
C ASP A 26 4.56 -6.40 -7.53
N PHE A 27 5.41 -5.36 -7.68
CA PHE A 27 5.11 -4.23 -8.55
C PHE A 27 5.12 -4.60 -10.03
N PHE A 28 6.06 -5.44 -10.45
CA PHE A 28 6.10 -5.91 -11.82
C PHE A 28 4.87 -6.76 -12.15
N TYR A 29 4.48 -7.65 -11.23
CA TYR A 29 3.23 -8.41 -11.35
C TYR A 29 2.01 -7.48 -11.48
N ALA A 30 1.86 -6.51 -10.57
CA ALA A 30 0.70 -5.62 -10.57
C ALA A 30 0.54 -4.83 -11.88
N ILE A 31 1.65 -4.34 -12.45
CA ILE A 31 1.65 -3.64 -13.74
C ILE A 31 1.30 -4.60 -14.88
N ALA A 32 1.92 -5.77 -14.90
CA ALA A 32 1.73 -6.74 -15.98
C ALA A 32 0.29 -7.31 -15.96
N VAL A 33 -0.21 -7.71 -14.80
CA VAL A 33 -1.55 -8.30 -14.69
C VAL A 33 -2.62 -7.31 -15.11
N MET A 34 -2.50 -6.05 -14.70
CA MET A 34 -3.46 -5.01 -15.07
C MET A 34 -3.45 -4.74 -16.57
N TRP A 35 -2.27 -4.60 -17.18
CA TRP A 35 -2.16 -4.37 -18.61
C TRP A 35 -2.72 -5.53 -19.43
N PHE A 36 -2.33 -6.77 -19.15
CA PHE A 36 -2.83 -7.93 -19.87
C PHE A 36 -4.35 -8.10 -19.70
N ALA A 37 -4.86 -7.91 -18.47
CA ALA A 37 -6.30 -8.01 -18.19
C ALA A 37 -7.10 -6.99 -19.01
N ILE A 38 -6.64 -5.74 -19.09
CA ILE A 38 -7.27 -4.69 -19.87
C ILE A 38 -7.17 -5.01 -21.38
N ARG A 39 -6.04 -5.48 -21.84
CA ARG A 39 -5.84 -5.83 -23.26
C ARG A 39 -6.75 -6.98 -23.70
N ILE A 40 -7.00 -7.96 -22.81
CA ILE A 40 -7.87 -9.11 -23.12
C ILE A 40 -9.34 -8.76 -23.00
N ALA A 41 -9.73 -7.97 -22.00
CA ALA A 41 -11.14 -7.78 -21.63
C ALA A 41 -11.57 -6.31 -21.49
N GLY A 42 -10.74 -5.36 -21.92
CA GLY A 42 -11.04 -3.92 -21.80
C GLY A 42 -11.26 -3.51 -20.34
N SER A 43 -12.27 -2.68 -20.09
CA SER A 43 -12.60 -2.21 -18.73
C SER A 43 -12.93 -3.33 -17.75
N THR A 44 -13.48 -4.46 -18.22
CA THR A 44 -13.78 -5.62 -17.37
C THR A 44 -12.52 -6.23 -16.77
N GLY A 45 -11.38 -6.11 -17.45
CA GLY A 45 -10.07 -6.56 -16.94
C GLY A 45 -9.69 -5.93 -15.58
N VAL A 46 -10.21 -4.75 -15.28
CA VAL A 46 -9.99 -4.07 -13.98
C VAL A 46 -10.53 -4.88 -12.79
N MET A 47 -11.46 -5.83 -13.01
CA MET A 47 -11.94 -6.73 -11.97
C MET A 47 -10.82 -7.53 -11.29
N VAL A 48 -9.68 -7.72 -11.97
CA VAL A 48 -8.51 -8.42 -11.39
C VAL A 48 -8.05 -7.72 -10.10
N SER A 49 -7.93 -6.40 -10.11
CA SER A 49 -7.54 -5.65 -8.88
C SER A 49 -8.61 -5.69 -7.79
N ALA A 50 -9.89 -5.71 -8.18
CA ALA A 50 -10.99 -5.83 -7.22
C ALA A 50 -11.00 -7.20 -6.54
N VAL A 51 -10.77 -8.26 -7.31
CA VAL A 51 -10.68 -9.65 -6.80
C VAL A 51 -9.48 -9.81 -5.89
N GLU A 52 -8.32 -9.28 -6.27
CA GLU A 52 -7.10 -9.35 -5.45
C GLU A 52 -7.27 -8.61 -4.11
N ALA A 53 -7.76 -7.36 -4.14
CA ALA A 53 -8.01 -6.58 -2.94
C ALA A 53 -9.10 -7.19 -2.05
N GLY A 54 -10.17 -7.71 -2.66
CA GLY A 54 -11.24 -8.41 -1.96
C GLY A 54 -10.76 -9.70 -1.31
N ALA A 55 -9.93 -10.48 -2.00
CA ALA A 55 -9.30 -11.68 -1.46
C ALA A 55 -8.38 -11.35 -0.29
N ALA A 56 -7.52 -10.34 -0.44
CA ALA A 56 -6.62 -9.89 0.62
C ALA A 56 -7.41 -9.43 1.86
N LEU A 57 -8.54 -8.74 1.67
CA LEU A 57 -9.42 -8.31 2.76
C LEU A 57 -10.03 -9.51 3.49
N VAL A 58 -10.69 -10.43 2.77
CA VAL A 58 -11.38 -11.59 3.37
C VAL A 58 -10.40 -12.53 4.06
N PHE A 59 -9.34 -12.91 3.36
CA PHE A 59 -8.34 -13.83 3.91
C PHE A 59 -7.40 -13.16 4.91
N GLY A 60 -7.22 -11.84 4.84
CA GLY A 60 -6.47 -11.08 5.85
C GLY A 60 -7.16 -11.08 7.21
N LEU A 61 -8.49 -11.00 7.24
CA LEU A 61 -9.28 -11.12 8.46
C LEU A 61 -9.22 -12.55 9.04
N LEU A 62 -9.17 -13.56 8.19
CA LEU A 62 -9.07 -14.96 8.59
C LEU A 62 -7.63 -15.38 8.92
N GLY A 63 -6.66 -14.87 8.17
CA GLY A 63 -5.24 -15.25 8.25
C GLY A 63 -4.59 -14.97 9.60
N GLY A 64 -4.96 -13.87 10.26
CA GLY A 64 -4.49 -13.56 11.61
C GLY A 64 -4.81 -14.65 12.64
N VAL A 65 -5.95 -15.35 12.48
CA VAL A 65 -6.36 -16.45 13.37
C VAL A 65 -5.54 -17.72 13.14
N TYR A 66 -5.16 -17.98 11.87
CA TYR A 66 -4.43 -19.19 11.49
C TYR A 66 -2.92 -19.02 11.61
N ALA A 67 -2.39 -17.82 11.36
CA ALA A 67 -0.95 -17.55 11.44
C ALA A 67 -0.35 -17.82 12.84
N ASP A 68 -1.14 -17.68 13.90
CA ASP A 68 -0.71 -17.95 15.28
C ASP A 68 -0.64 -19.46 15.61
N ARG A 69 -1.30 -20.32 14.84
CA ARG A 69 -1.40 -21.77 15.09
C ARG A 69 -0.40 -22.59 14.30
N TRP A 70 0.07 -22.08 13.18
CA TRP A 70 0.94 -22.80 12.27
C TRP A 70 2.40 -22.37 12.38
N ASN A 71 3.31 -23.25 11.99
CA ASN A 71 4.72 -22.91 11.94
C ASN A 71 4.97 -21.79 10.93
N ARG A 72 5.46 -20.64 11.41
CA ARG A 72 5.69 -19.42 10.60
C ARG A 72 6.56 -19.68 9.39
N ARG A 73 7.64 -20.46 9.57
CA ARG A 73 8.53 -20.87 8.48
C ARG A 73 7.78 -21.65 7.41
N THR A 74 6.97 -22.62 7.82
CA THR A 74 6.19 -23.44 6.88
C THR A 74 5.19 -22.60 6.12
N ILE A 75 4.46 -21.67 6.79
CA ILE A 75 3.54 -20.75 6.14
C ILE A 75 4.27 -19.95 5.06
N MET A 76 5.35 -19.22 5.46
CA MET A 76 6.08 -18.36 4.56
C MET A 76 6.64 -19.11 3.35
N LEU A 77 7.26 -20.28 3.59
CA LEU A 77 7.83 -21.13 2.53
C LEU A 77 6.74 -21.64 1.57
N THR A 78 5.65 -22.17 2.10
CA THR A 78 4.55 -22.71 1.30
C THR A 78 3.87 -21.62 0.48
N VAL A 79 3.64 -20.46 1.09
CA VAL A 79 3.03 -19.31 0.41
C VAL A 79 3.90 -18.83 -0.75
N ASP A 80 5.21 -18.65 -0.54
CA ASP A 80 6.11 -18.19 -1.60
C ASP A 80 6.21 -19.22 -2.74
N ILE A 81 6.29 -20.51 -2.44
CA ILE A 81 6.29 -21.56 -3.48
C ILE A 81 4.96 -21.56 -4.26
N LEU A 82 3.83 -21.47 -3.57
CA LEU A 82 2.52 -21.41 -4.23
C LEU A 82 2.37 -20.17 -5.09
N ARG A 83 2.79 -18.98 -4.59
CA ARG A 83 2.78 -17.74 -5.37
C ARG A 83 3.68 -17.87 -6.60
N ALA A 84 4.89 -18.41 -6.47
CA ALA A 84 5.79 -18.63 -7.57
C ALA A 84 5.17 -19.52 -8.66
N CYS A 85 4.52 -20.63 -8.27
CA CYS A 85 3.83 -21.51 -9.20
C CYS A 85 2.64 -20.84 -9.88
N VAL A 86 1.81 -20.13 -9.10
CA VAL A 86 0.59 -19.49 -9.57
C VAL A 86 0.93 -18.34 -10.53
N VAL A 87 1.84 -17.45 -10.15
CA VAL A 87 2.27 -16.33 -11.00
C VAL A 87 3.07 -16.83 -12.20
N GLY A 88 3.94 -17.84 -12.01
CA GLY A 88 4.71 -18.48 -13.07
C GLY A 88 3.87 -19.23 -14.10
N SER A 89 2.61 -19.56 -13.81
CA SER A 89 1.69 -20.12 -14.80
C SER A 89 1.28 -19.13 -15.88
N LEU A 90 1.23 -17.82 -15.56
CA LEU A 90 0.78 -16.77 -16.50
C LEU A 90 1.70 -16.62 -17.73
N PRO A 91 3.04 -16.51 -17.59
CA PRO A 91 3.91 -16.44 -18.78
C PRO A 91 3.87 -17.71 -19.60
N VAL A 92 3.66 -18.88 -18.99
CA VAL A 92 3.50 -20.16 -19.71
C VAL A 92 2.23 -20.12 -20.56
N LEU A 93 1.09 -19.75 -19.96
CA LEU A 93 -0.19 -19.61 -20.69
C LEU A 93 -0.10 -18.53 -21.79
N ALA A 94 0.61 -17.43 -21.53
CA ALA A 94 0.83 -16.38 -22.53
C ALA A 94 1.67 -16.89 -23.71
N PHE A 95 2.70 -17.69 -23.45
CA PHE A 95 3.55 -18.30 -24.48
C PHE A 95 2.76 -19.20 -25.43
N PHE A 96 1.81 -19.99 -24.89
CA PHE A 96 0.94 -20.85 -25.68
C PHE A 96 -0.28 -20.12 -26.27
N GLY A 97 -0.42 -18.80 -26.06
CA GLY A 97 -1.55 -18.01 -26.56
C GLY A 97 -2.89 -18.35 -25.88
N GLN A 98 -2.86 -19.03 -24.73
CA GLN A 98 -4.06 -19.50 -24.01
C GLN A 98 -4.43 -18.61 -22.83
N LEU A 99 -3.74 -17.48 -22.63
CA LEU A 99 -4.01 -16.58 -21.52
C LEU A 99 -5.39 -15.91 -21.69
N GLN A 100 -6.27 -16.12 -20.71
CA GLN A 100 -7.62 -15.57 -20.66
C GLN A 100 -7.84 -14.82 -19.35
N LEU A 101 -8.87 -13.96 -19.29
CA LEU A 101 -9.19 -13.16 -18.10
C LEU A 101 -9.42 -14.02 -16.85
N TRP A 102 -10.11 -15.15 -16.97
CA TRP A 102 -10.39 -15.99 -15.81
C TRP A 102 -9.12 -16.57 -15.16
N HIS A 103 -8.06 -16.86 -15.93
CA HIS A 103 -6.77 -17.28 -15.36
C HIS A 103 -6.21 -16.17 -14.45
N MET A 104 -6.28 -14.91 -14.93
CA MET A 104 -5.80 -13.76 -14.17
C MET A 104 -6.64 -13.50 -12.92
N LEU A 105 -7.97 -13.69 -12.98
CA LEU A 105 -8.85 -13.58 -11.82
C LEU A 105 -8.53 -14.64 -10.77
N VAL A 106 -8.28 -15.89 -11.20
CA VAL A 106 -7.88 -16.98 -10.27
C VAL A 106 -6.51 -16.68 -9.65
N VAL A 107 -5.54 -16.25 -10.46
CA VAL A 107 -4.22 -15.86 -9.95
C VAL A 107 -4.32 -14.71 -8.97
N ALA A 108 -5.07 -13.65 -9.28
CA ALA A 108 -5.29 -12.52 -8.39
C ALA A 108 -5.95 -12.92 -7.06
N LEU A 109 -6.97 -13.80 -7.12
CA LEU A 109 -7.61 -14.37 -5.94
C LEU A 109 -6.58 -15.09 -5.05
N LEU A 110 -5.74 -15.95 -5.66
CA LEU A 110 -4.75 -16.72 -4.93
C LEU A 110 -3.61 -15.85 -4.40
N VAL A 111 -3.09 -14.90 -5.20
CA VAL A 111 -2.02 -13.99 -4.76
C VAL A 111 -2.49 -13.12 -3.60
N GLY A 112 -3.67 -12.52 -3.68
CA GLY A 112 -4.25 -11.74 -2.60
C GLY A 112 -4.49 -12.56 -1.32
N SER A 113 -5.04 -13.76 -1.47
CA SER A 113 -5.28 -14.68 -0.34
C SER A 113 -3.99 -15.12 0.34
N LEU A 114 -3.02 -15.58 -0.45
CA LEU A 114 -1.73 -16.07 0.04
C LEU A 114 -0.91 -14.95 0.68
N GLY A 115 -0.95 -13.73 0.09
CA GLY A 115 -0.26 -12.56 0.65
C GLY A 115 -0.73 -12.18 2.03
N SER A 116 -2.01 -12.29 2.27
CA SER A 116 -2.60 -11.98 3.57
C SER A 116 -2.17 -12.94 4.69
N LEU A 117 -1.68 -14.14 4.35
CA LEU A 117 -1.10 -15.11 5.28
C LEU A 117 0.40 -14.87 5.51
N PHE A 118 1.12 -14.39 4.47
CA PHE A 118 2.55 -14.19 4.51
C PHE A 118 2.95 -13.05 5.46
N ASP A 119 2.32 -11.89 5.33
CA ASP A 119 2.70 -10.67 6.07
C ASP A 119 2.64 -10.84 7.61
N PRO A 120 1.59 -11.41 8.22
CA PRO A 120 1.57 -11.68 9.66
C PRO A 120 2.66 -12.65 10.10
N ALA A 121 2.92 -13.70 9.30
CA ALA A 121 3.96 -14.68 9.60
C ALA A 121 5.36 -14.06 9.55
N LEU A 122 5.63 -13.18 8.56
CA LEU A 122 6.86 -12.42 8.45
C LEU A 122 7.07 -11.51 9.67
N GLN A 123 6.07 -10.70 10.01
CA GLN A 123 6.15 -9.79 11.16
C GLN A 123 6.37 -10.54 12.49
N ALA A 124 5.69 -11.67 12.66
CA ALA A 124 5.84 -12.50 13.85
C ALA A 124 7.22 -13.21 13.91
N SER A 125 7.91 -13.36 12.78
CA SER A 125 9.23 -14.00 12.71
C SER A 125 10.38 -13.06 13.07
N LEU A 126 10.22 -11.75 12.93
CA LEU A 126 11.29 -10.78 13.21
C LEU A 126 11.81 -10.83 14.66
N PRO A 127 10.96 -10.95 15.70
CA PRO A 127 11.42 -11.06 17.08
C PRO A 127 12.28 -12.31 17.35
N THR A 128 12.08 -13.41 16.60
CA THR A 128 12.86 -14.63 16.77
C THR A 128 14.28 -14.53 16.17
N LEU A 129 14.46 -13.66 15.20
CA LEU A 129 15.74 -13.40 14.54
C LEU A 129 16.54 -12.26 15.19
N ALA A 130 15.87 -11.38 15.92
CA ALA A 130 16.49 -10.25 16.60
C ALA A 130 16.98 -10.68 17.98
N GLN A 131 18.27 -10.42 18.28
CA GLN A 131 18.87 -10.79 19.56
C GLN A 131 18.49 -9.84 20.70
N ASP A 132 18.11 -8.62 20.38
CA ASP A 132 17.72 -7.57 21.34
C ASP A 132 16.65 -6.64 20.77
N THR A 133 16.02 -5.86 21.66
CA THR A 133 14.96 -4.92 21.30
C THR A 133 15.41 -3.84 20.31
N ARG A 134 16.68 -3.42 20.36
CA ARG A 134 17.19 -2.39 19.43
C ARG A 134 17.36 -2.96 18.03
N THR A 135 17.86 -4.19 17.91
CA THR A 135 17.96 -4.92 16.64
C THR A 135 16.58 -5.17 16.05
N LEU A 136 15.57 -5.53 16.88
CA LEU A 136 14.19 -5.71 16.44
C LEU A 136 13.60 -4.39 15.91
N GLN A 137 13.78 -3.29 16.62
CA GLN A 137 13.32 -1.97 16.16
C GLN A 137 13.97 -1.57 14.84
N ALA A 138 15.28 -1.82 14.70
CA ALA A 138 16.00 -1.53 13.47
C ALA A 138 15.55 -2.43 12.31
N ALA A 139 15.28 -3.73 12.55
CA ALA A 139 14.76 -4.65 11.54
C ALA A 139 13.36 -4.24 11.07
N ASN A 140 12.45 -3.93 12.00
CA ASN A 140 11.11 -3.42 11.66
C ASN A 140 11.18 -2.13 10.85
N GLY A 141 12.05 -1.18 11.27
CA GLY A 141 12.25 0.07 10.54
C GLY A 141 12.81 -0.17 9.14
N LEU A 142 13.76 -1.10 8.98
CA LEU A 142 14.34 -1.46 7.69
C LEU A 142 13.28 -2.09 6.75
N MET A 143 12.44 -2.99 7.26
CA MET A 143 11.33 -3.59 6.50
C MET A 143 10.30 -2.53 6.06
N ASP A 144 9.96 -1.59 6.95
CA ASP A 144 9.02 -0.51 6.62
C ASP A 144 9.59 0.45 5.56
N VAL A 145 10.85 0.86 5.71
CA VAL A 145 11.56 1.68 4.72
C VAL A 145 11.61 0.95 3.37
N THR A 146 11.89 -0.36 3.36
CA THR A 146 11.92 -1.16 2.13
C THR A 146 10.58 -1.16 1.43
N ARG A 147 9.47 -1.40 2.14
CA ARG A 147 8.12 -1.35 1.56
C ARG A 147 7.78 0.03 0.99
N ARG A 148 8.21 1.10 1.65
CA ARG A 148 8.02 2.48 1.17
C ARG A 148 8.86 2.76 -0.08
N LEU A 149 10.13 2.34 -0.06
CA LEU A 149 11.03 2.49 -1.22
C LEU A 149 10.57 1.64 -2.40
N ALA A 150 10.12 0.40 -2.18
CA ALA A 150 9.58 -0.45 -3.24
C ALA A 150 8.35 0.20 -3.89
N ARG A 151 7.42 0.76 -3.09
CA ARG A 151 6.27 1.53 -3.61
C ARG A 151 6.69 2.77 -4.42
N ALA A 152 7.76 3.45 -4.01
CA ALA A 152 8.23 4.64 -4.69
C ALA A 152 9.08 4.32 -5.93
N LEU A 153 9.97 3.32 -5.83
CA LEU A 153 10.92 2.95 -6.89
C LEU A 153 10.36 1.90 -7.85
N GLY A 154 9.45 1.02 -7.40
CA GLY A 154 8.89 -0.04 -8.23
C GLY A 154 8.31 0.49 -9.55
N PRO A 155 7.41 1.47 -9.53
CA PRO A 155 6.90 2.10 -10.73
C PRO A 155 8.00 2.73 -11.59
N SER A 156 8.99 3.39 -10.98
CA SER A 156 10.10 4.05 -11.69
C SER A 156 11.00 3.05 -12.41
N LEU A 157 11.18 1.85 -11.85
CA LEU A 157 11.96 0.77 -12.45
C LEU A 157 11.16 0.05 -13.55
N ALA A 158 9.86 -0.14 -13.35
CA ALA A 158 9.01 -0.85 -14.29
C ALA A 158 8.86 -0.10 -15.61
N GLY A 159 8.77 1.23 -15.59
CA GLY A 159 8.60 2.05 -16.79
C GLY A 159 9.68 1.82 -17.85
N PRO A 160 10.95 2.10 -17.56
CA PRO A 160 12.06 1.84 -18.50
C PRO A 160 12.19 0.35 -18.88
N LEU A 161 11.93 -0.55 -17.93
CA LEU A 161 12.06 -1.98 -18.17
C LEU A 161 11.01 -2.48 -19.19
N LEU A 162 9.81 -1.90 -19.20
CA LEU A 162 8.76 -2.20 -20.19
C LEU A 162 9.10 -1.79 -21.62
N VAL A 163 10.05 -0.88 -21.80
CA VAL A 163 10.54 -0.51 -23.12
C VAL A 163 11.47 -1.58 -23.69
N VAL A 164 12.19 -2.30 -22.81
CA VAL A 164 13.25 -3.25 -23.20
C VAL A 164 12.77 -4.71 -23.12
N LEU A 165 11.96 -5.04 -22.11
CA LEU A 165 11.50 -6.41 -21.85
C LEU A 165 10.03 -6.59 -22.23
N PRO A 166 9.69 -7.68 -22.95
CA PRO A 166 8.31 -8.08 -23.13
C PRO A 166 7.60 -8.24 -21.77
N LEU A 167 6.39 -7.73 -21.69
CA LEU A 167 5.61 -7.62 -20.45
C LEU A 167 5.41 -8.97 -19.72
N GLN A 168 5.35 -10.08 -20.46
CA GLN A 168 5.23 -11.43 -19.89
C GLN A 168 6.39 -11.81 -18.96
N HIS A 169 7.58 -11.24 -19.17
CA HIS A 169 8.73 -11.48 -18.31
C HIS A 169 8.60 -10.84 -16.93
N PHE A 170 7.69 -9.88 -16.77
CA PHE A 170 7.40 -9.30 -15.45
C PHE A 170 6.78 -10.34 -14.50
N PHE A 171 5.91 -11.22 -15.02
CA PHE A 171 5.43 -12.37 -14.25
C PHE A 171 6.55 -13.35 -13.91
N THR A 172 7.48 -13.58 -14.86
CA THR A 172 8.63 -14.46 -14.63
C THR A 172 9.55 -13.88 -13.54
N LEU A 173 9.83 -12.58 -13.60
CA LEU A 173 10.66 -11.89 -12.60
C LEU A 173 10.03 -11.98 -11.20
N ASP A 174 8.72 -11.80 -11.10
CA ASP A 174 8.01 -11.91 -9.84
C ASP A 174 8.00 -13.35 -9.32
N ALA A 175 7.69 -14.33 -10.16
CA ALA A 175 7.74 -15.73 -9.78
C ALA A 175 9.14 -16.16 -9.28
N VAL A 176 10.21 -15.68 -9.94
CA VAL A 176 11.60 -15.92 -9.52
C VAL A 176 11.89 -15.21 -8.19
N SER A 177 11.36 -14.02 -7.95
CA SER A 177 11.53 -13.30 -6.68
C SER A 177 10.94 -14.08 -5.51
N PHE A 178 9.77 -14.70 -5.67
CA PHE A 178 9.18 -15.60 -4.68
C PHE A 178 10.02 -16.85 -4.45
N LEU A 179 10.60 -17.44 -5.50
CA LEU A 179 11.51 -18.59 -5.33
C LEU A 179 12.77 -18.20 -4.57
N ILE A 180 13.33 -17.01 -4.81
CA ILE A 180 14.48 -16.50 -4.06
C ILE A 180 14.09 -16.26 -2.60
N SER A 181 12.90 -15.70 -2.33
CA SER A 181 12.38 -15.54 -0.97
C SER A 181 12.20 -16.89 -0.27
N ALA A 182 11.59 -17.86 -0.94
CA ALA A 182 11.45 -19.23 -0.42
C ALA A 182 12.81 -19.85 -0.10
N GLY A 183 13.80 -19.69 -1.01
CA GLY A 183 15.17 -20.15 -0.79
C GLY A 183 15.83 -19.50 0.42
N ALA A 184 15.66 -18.19 0.60
CA ALA A 184 16.16 -17.47 1.77
C ALA A 184 15.52 -17.99 3.08
N ILE A 185 14.19 -18.16 3.10
CA ILE A 185 13.45 -18.70 4.24
C ILE A 185 13.90 -20.14 4.55
N PHE A 186 14.13 -20.95 3.51
CA PHE A 186 14.63 -22.32 3.66
C PHE A 186 16.02 -22.33 4.31
N LEU A 187 16.94 -21.49 3.85
CA LEU A 187 18.32 -21.37 4.37
C LEU A 187 18.36 -20.81 5.81
N ILE A 188 17.50 -19.89 6.18
CA ILE A 188 17.38 -19.39 7.57
C ILE A 188 16.96 -20.54 8.50
N GLY A 189 16.21 -21.49 8.00
CA GLY A 189 15.95 -22.76 8.65
C GLY A 189 15.13 -22.65 9.95
N ARG A 190 15.54 -23.37 10.98
CA ARG A 190 14.80 -23.49 12.24
C ARG A 190 14.79 -22.21 13.08
N HIS A 191 15.62 -21.21 12.77
CA HIS A 191 15.64 -19.94 13.47
C HIS A 191 14.33 -19.13 13.33
N LEU A 192 13.50 -19.45 12.33
CA LEU A 192 12.17 -18.88 12.15
C LEU A 192 11.07 -19.61 12.93
N SER A 193 11.38 -20.75 13.53
CA SER A 193 10.42 -21.52 14.32
C SER A 193 10.23 -20.86 15.68
N PRO A 194 9.02 -20.84 16.26
CA PRO A 194 8.80 -20.25 17.57
C PRO A 194 9.64 -20.99 18.61
N SER A 195 10.41 -20.25 19.43
CA SER A 195 10.81 -20.71 20.75
C SER A 195 9.52 -20.95 21.55
N GLU A 196 9.50 -22.00 22.41
CA GLU A 196 8.35 -22.37 23.27
C GLU A 196 7.79 -21.24 24.16
N TYR A 197 8.41 -20.05 24.09
CA TYR A 197 8.06 -18.86 24.87
C TYR A 197 7.07 -17.95 24.13
N THR A 198 6.11 -18.49 23.43
CA THR A 198 5.11 -17.66 22.76
C THR A 198 3.85 -17.52 23.59
N SER A 199 3.85 -16.38 24.28
CA SER A 199 2.73 -15.47 24.47
C SER A 199 1.34 -16.11 24.58
N LYS A 200 0.85 -16.16 25.82
CA LYS A 200 -0.58 -16.17 26.19
C LYS A 200 -1.36 -14.94 25.66
N ARG A 201 -1.19 -14.48 24.44
CA ARG A 201 -2.18 -13.65 23.79
C ARG A 201 -3.25 -14.57 23.23
N ARG A 202 -4.28 -14.82 24.03
CA ARG A 202 -5.58 -15.28 23.54
C ARG A 202 -6.06 -14.24 22.52
N HIS A 203 -5.83 -14.50 21.24
CA HIS A 203 -6.63 -13.87 20.22
C HIS A 203 -7.95 -14.66 20.19
N ASP A 204 -9.04 -13.99 20.52
CA ASP A 204 -10.39 -14.56 20.50
C ASP A 204 -10.88 -14.82 19.05
N GLY A 205 -10.01 -15.25 18.18
CA GLY A 205 -10.32 -15.57 16.78
C GLY A 205 -10.90 -14.38 15.99
N VAL A 206 -11.84 -14.63 15.11
CA VAL A 206 -12.52 -13.60 14.30
C VAL A 206 -13.24 -12.57 15.18
N VAL A 207 -13.77 -13.00 16.33
CA VAL A 207 -14.46 -12.11 17.28
C VAL A 207 -13.50 -11.07 17.85
N GLY A 208 -12.26 -11.45 18.16
CA GLY A 208 -11.22 -10.52 18.61
C GLY A 208 -10.88 -9.46 17.56
N ILE A 209 -10.76 -9.86 16.30
CA ILE A 209 -10.51 -8.93 15.18
C ILE A 209 -11.67 -7.94 15.02
N LEU A 210 -12.91 -8.42 15.05
CA LEU A 210 -14.08 -7.56 14.95
C LEU A 210 -14.16 -6.59 16.13
N THR A 211 -13.78 -7.04 17.33
CA THR A 211 -13.71 -6.20 18.52
C THR A 211 -12.63 -5.13 18.37
N ASP A 212 -11.44 -5.48 17.88
CA ASP A 212 -10.35 -4.53 17.62
C ASP A 212 -10.71 -3.50 16.55
N LEU A 213 -11.39 -3.91 15.46
CA LEU A 213 -11.92 -3.00 14.45
C LEU A 213 -12.98 -2.05 15.04
N LYS A 214 -13.90 -2.58 15.86
CA LYS A 214 -14.90 -1.77 16.56
C LYS A 214 -14.26 -0.75 17.48
N ASP A 215 -13.27 -1.16 18.26
CA ASP A 215 -12.51 -0.27 19.14
C ASP A 215 -11.76 0.80 18.34
N GLY A 216 -11.08 0.40 17.25
CA GLY A 216 -10.40 1.32 16.34
C GLY A 216 -11.37 2.36 15.75
N PHE A 217 -12.53 1.91 15.27
CA PHE A 217 -13.58 2.79 14.74
C PHE A 217 -14.12 3.74 15.82
N GLN A 218 -14.28 3.26 17.06
CA GLN A 218 -14.73 4.08 18.18
C GLN A 218 -13.71 5.17 18.53
N GLN A 219 -12.40 4.87 18.49
CA GLN A 219 -11.34 5.86 18.69
C GLN A 219 -11.33 6.91 17.58
N ILE A 220 -11.47 6.49 16.31
CA ILE A 220 -11.59 7.40 15.18
C ILE A 220 -12.78 8.34 15.40
N ARG A 221 -13.95 7.80 15.75
CA ARG A 221 -15.20 8.57 15.92
C ARG A 221 -15.10 9.62 17.04
N ARG A 222 -14.34 9.34 18.09
CA ARG A 222 -14.14 10.26 19.22
C ARG A 222 -13.20 11.43 18.90
N HIS A 223 -12.39 11.27 17.87
CA HIS A 223 -11.41 12.29 17.49
C HIS A 223 -12.08 13.41 16.66
N PRO A 224 -11.74 14.69 16.88
CA PRO A 224 -12.43 15.82 16.23
C PRO A 224 -12.26 15.87 14.70
N TYR A 225 -11.17 15.34 14.15
CA TYR A 225 -10.85 15.43 12.72
C TYR A 225 -10.78 14.07 12.01
N LEU A 226 -10.43 12.97 12.72
CA LEU A 226 -10.22 11.67 12.09
C LEU A 226 -11.46 11.13 11.36
N PRO A 227 -12.71 11.28 11.84
CA PRO A 227 -13.87 10.78 11.09
C PRO A 227 -13.94 11.33 9.66
N GLY A 228 -13.78 12.65 9.51
CA GLY A 228 -13.76 13.28 8.19
C GLY A 228 -12.56 12.86 7.33
N ILE A 229 -11.39 12.68 7.94
CA ILE A 229 -10.20 12.20 7.24
C ILE A 229 -10.40 10.76 6.75
N PHE A 230 -10.99 9.87 7.56
CA PHE A 230 -11.22 8.47 7.19
C PHE A 230 -12.30 8.30 6.12
N VAL A 231 -13.34 9.13 6.12
CA VAL A 231 -14.30 9.21 5.01
C VAL A 231 -13.57 9.62 3.73
N ALA A 232 -12.70 10.62 3.80
CA ALA A 232 -11.93 11.05 2.64
C ALA A 232 -10.91 9.98 2.20
N VAL A 233 -10.28 9.23 3.12
CA VAL A 233 -9.42 8.07 2.79
C VAL A 233 -10.21 7.05 1.97
N PHE A 234 -11.44 6.72 2.37
CA PHE A 234 -12.29 5.83 1.60
C PHE A 234 -12.56 6.37 0.19
N VAL A 235 -12.99 7.63 0.08
CA VAL A 235 -13.28 8.28 -1.22
C VAL A 235 -12.03 8.30 -2.10
N ILE A 236 -10.87 8.65 -1.53
CA ILE A 236 -9.61 8.70 -2.25
C ILE A 236 -9.19 7.32 -2.72
N ALA A 237 -9.30 6.29 -1.91
CA ALA A 237 -8.92 4.92 -2.30
C ALA A 237 -9.81 4.39 -3.44
N VAL A 238 -11.13 4.67 -3.40
CA VAL A 238 -12.05 4.36 -4.51
C VAL A 238 -11.65 5.10 -5.78
N THR A 239 -11.52 6.43 -5.71
CA THR A 239 -11.23 7.27 -6.87
C THR A 239 -9.82 7.05 -7.41
N TRP A 240 -8.87 6.75 -6.54
CA TRP A 240 -7.52 6.34 -6.92
C TRP A 240 -7.52 5.06 -7.76
N THR A 241 -8.25 4.03 -7.32
CA THR A 241 -8.35 2.78 -8.07
C THR A 241 -9.01 3.01 -9.43
N ILE A 242 -10.04 3.84 -9.49
CA ILE A 242 -10.70 4.19 -10.76
C ILE A 242 -9.75 4.98 -11.66
N ALA A 243 -9.14 6.06 -11.18
CA ALA A 243 -8.35 6.97 -12.01
C ALA A 243 -6.96 6.43 -12.33
N PHE A 244 -6.25 5.92 -11.31
CA PHE A 244 -4.85 5.49 -11.46
C PHE A 244 -4.75 4.03 -11.89
N THR A 245 -5.30 3.09 -11.11
CA THR A 245 -5.11 1.67 -11.35
C THR A 245 -5.81 1.20 -12.62
N ALA A 246 -7.03 1.67 -12.86
CA ALA A 246 -7.82 1.32 -14.05
C ALA A 246 -7.68 2.35 -15.17
N GLY A 247 -7.73 3.63 -14.83
CA GLY A 247 -7.79 4.72 -15.80
C GLY A 247 -6.51 4.90 -16.60
N ILE A 248 -5.34 4.85 -15.98
CA ILE A 248 -4.06 5.07 -16.69
C ILE A 248 -3.80 4.03 -17.77
N PRO A 249 -3.87 2.71 -17.52
CA PRO A 249 -3.65 1.73 -18.57
C PRO A 249 -4.70 1.82 -19.70
N LEU A 250 -5.97 2.07 -19.37
CA LEU A 250 -7.03 2.30 -20.38
C LEU A 250 -6.78 3.59 -21.18
N TYR A 251 -6.28 4.64 -20.53
CA TYR A 251 -5.93 5.90 -21.18
C TYR A 251 -4.75 5.72 -22.14
N ALA A 252 -3.71 5.02 -21.71
CA ALA A 252 -2.55 4.72 -22.54
C ALA A 252 -2.93 3.89 -23.77
N GLU A 253 -3.80 2.90 -23.61
CA GLU A 253 -4.26 2.04 -24.70
C GLU A 253 -5.18 2.76 -25.69
N ARG A 254 -6.23 3.43 -25.19
CA ARG A 254 -7.33 3.93 -26.05
C ARG A 254 -7.12 5.36 -26.56
N TYR A 255 -6.38 6.21 -25.82
CA TYR A 255 -6.25 7.63 -26.13
C TYR A 255 -4.85 8.03 -26.58
N LEU A 256 -3.82 7.39 -26.05
CA LEU A 256 -2.45 7.63 -26.53
C LEU A 256 -2.07 6.71 -27.68
N ASN A 257 -2.87 5.69 -28.00
CA ASN A 257 -2.58 4.65 -28.98
C ASN A 257 -1.17 4.09 -28.83
N SER A 258 -0.70 4.02 -27.60
CA SER A 258 0.66 3.66 -27.26
C SER A 258 0.66 2.34 -26.47
N GLY A 259 1.65 1.52 -26.76
CA GLY A 259 1.77 0.20 -26.14
C GLY A 259 2.07 0.24 -24.62
N PRO A 260 2.38 -0.91 -24.00
CA PRO A 260 2.67 -1.04 -22.58
C PRO A 260 3.80 -0.13 -22.09
N GLY A 261 4.73 0.25 -23.01
CA GLY A 261 5.80 1.19 -22.69
C GLY A 261 5.31 2.57 -22.24
N ALA A 262 4.26 3.12 -22.88
CA ALA A 262 3.69 4.40 -22.45
C ALA A 262 3.03 4.31 -21.09
N TYR A 263 2.28 3.23 -20.82
CA TYR A 263 1.73 2.94 -19.51
C TYR A 263 2.84 2.87 -18.45
N GLY A 264 3.89 2.10 -18.72
CA GLY A 264 5.05 2.00 -17.84
C GLY A 264 5.74 3.34 -17.59
N LEU A 265 5.91 4.18 -18.61
CA LEU A 265 6.50 5.51 -18.47
C LEU A 265 5.63 6.42 -17.59
N ILE A 266 4.30 6.41 -17.77
CA ILE A 266 3.37 7.21 -16.93
C ILE A 266 3.47 6.76 -15.47
N VAL A 267 3.45 5.46 -15.20
CA VAL A 267 3.60 4.91 -13.85
C VAL A 267 5.01 5.18 -13.31
N GLY A 268 6.04 5.10 -14.16
CA GLY A 268 7.42 5.48 -13.82
C GLY A 268 7.56 6.95 -13.44
N ALA A 269 6.93 7.85 -14.19
CA ALA A 269 6.90 9.29 -13.88
C ALA A 269 6.21 9.56 -12.52
N TYR A 270 5.12 8.81 -12.21
CA TYR A 270 4.52 8.81 -10.89
C TYR A 270 5.53 8.40 -9.80
N GLY A 271 6.26 7.30 -10.02
CA GLY A 271 7.28 6.83 -9.10
C GLY A 271 8.35 7.88 -8.80
N VAL A 272 8.88 8.55 -9.84
CA VAL A 272 9.87 9.61 -9.68
C VAL A 272 9.32 10.77 -8.84
N GLY A 273 8.12 11.27 -9.17
CA GLY A 273 7.46 12.32 -8.39
C GLY A 273 7.24 11.92 -6.93
N ASN A 274 6.84 10.66 -6.69
CA ASN A 274 6.64 10.12 -5.35
C ASN A 274 7.95 10.06 -4.54
N VAL A 275 9.07 9.63 -5.14
CA VAL A 275 10.39 9.65 -4.50
C VAL A 275 10.80 11.05 -4.11
N ILE A 276 10.67 12.02 -5.01
CA ILE A 276 10.97 13.43 -4.75
C ILE A 276 10.14 13.95 -3.58
N SER A 277 8.83 13.70 -3.61
CA SER A 277 7.91 14.15 -2.55
C SER A 277 8.23 13.51 -1.19
N ASN A 278 8.52 12.20 -1.15
CA ASN A 278 8.94 11.52 0.09
C ASN A 278 10.21 12.14 0.67
N PHE A 279 11.19 12.45 -0.20
CA PHE A 279 12.44 13.05 0.24
C PHE A 279 12.23 14.45 0.83
N VAL A 280 11.42 15.27 0.15
CA VAL A 280 11.05 16.61 0.62
C VAL A 280 10.30 16.53 1.95
N MET A 281 9.28 15.66 2.04
CA MET A 281 8.46 15.51 3.25
C MET A 281 9.26 14.95 4.43
N GLY A 282 10.22 14.06 4.19
CA GLY A 282 11.13 13.55 5.21
C GLY A 282 12.13 14.61 5.73
N SER A 283 12.40 15.66 4.94
CA SER A 283 13.36 16.72 5.28
C SER A 283 12.71 17.93 5.97
N ILE A 284 11.40 18.09 5.87
CA ILE A 284 10.67 19.27 6.37
C ILE A 284 10.01 18.96 7.72
N LYS A 285 10.15 19.85 8.69
CA LYS A 285 9.39 19.78 9.93
C LYS A 285 7.94 20.22 9.70
N LEU A 286 7.02 19.26 9.74
CA LEU A 286 5.59 19.50 9.57
C LEU A 286 5.00 20.30 10.75
N ARG A 287 4.73 21.58 10.50
CA ARG A 287 4.09 22.46 11.49
C ARG A 287 2.56 22.38 11.47
N ARG A 288 1.97 22.00 10.34
CA ARG A 288 0.51 21.95 10.11
C ARG A 288 0.13 20.69 9.34
N PRO A 289 0.06 19.51 10.00
CA PRO A 289 -0.17 18.24 9.31
C PRO A 289 -1.52 18.21 8.56
N LEU A 290 -2.60 18.73 9.14
CA LEU A 290 -3.91 18.81 8.48
C LEU A 290 -3.88 19.64 7.19
N ALA A 291 -3.16 20.76 7.17
CA ALA A 291 -3.04 21.58 5.97
C ALA A 291 -2.23 20.87 4.87
N ALA A 292 -1.21 20.09 5.24
CA ALA A 292 -0.44 19.30 4.29
C ALA A 292 -1.32 18.20 3.64
N ILE A 293 -2.15 17.51 4.42
CA ILE A 293 -3.13 16.54 3.93
C ILE A 293 -4.05 17.19 2.88
N MET A 294 -4.66 18.34 3.22
CA MET A 294 -5.60 19.01 2.31
C MET A 294 -4.91 19.49 1.02
N LEU A 295 -3.70 20.03 1.14
CA LEU A 295 -2.90 20.44 -0.01
C LEU A 295 -2.51 19.26 -0.89
N GLY A 296 -2.08 18.14 -0.29
CA GLY A 296 -1.73 16.92 -1.00
C GLY A 296 -2.86 16.43 -1.91
N ARG A 297 -4.09 16.41 -1.39
CA ARG A 297 -5.29 16.01 -2.15
C ARG A 297 -5.57 16.92 -3.35
N VAL A 298 -5.41 18.23 -3.17
CA VAL A 298 -5.56 19.18 -4.27
C VAL A 298 -4.50 18.94 -5.34
N ILE A 299 -3.24 18.72 -4.94
CA ILE A 299 -2.14 18.43 -5.88
C ILE A 299 -2.39 17.13 -6.65
N VAL A 300 -2.83 16.06 -5.99
CA VAL A 300 -3.20 14.80 -6.66
C VAL A 300 -4.26 15.04 -7.74
N GLY A 301 -5.33 15.74 -7.39
CA GLY A 301 -6.42 16.04 -8.34
C GLY A 301 -5.96 16.91 -9.50
N LEU A 302 -5.18 17.97 -9.25
CA LEU A 302 -4.62 18.82 -10.30
C LEU A 302 -3.70 18.03 -11.25
N GLY A 303 -2.89 17.11 -10.70
CA GLY A 303 -2.04 16.23 -11.51
C GLY A 303 -2.87 15.31 -12.43
N PHE A 304 -3.97 14.75 -11.93
CA PHE A 304 -4.88 13.96 -12.77
C PHE A 304 -5.60 14.79 -13.83
N LEU A 305 -6.01 16.01 -13.52
CA LEU A 305 -6.57 16.92 -14.52
C LEU A 305 -5.55 17.26 -15.59
N LEU A 306 -4.32 17.57 -15.21
CA LEU A 306 -3.23 17.86 -16.15
C LEU A 306 -2.95 16.65 -17.06
N MET A 307 -2.97 15.44 -16.50
CA MET A 307 -2.69 14.21 -17.24
C MET A 307 -3.61 13.99 -18.44
N VAL A 308 -4.87 14.40 -18.34
CA VAL A 308 -5.90 14.18 -19.36
C VAL A 308 -6.31 15.44 -20.12
N CYS A 309 -5.67 16.59 -19.86
CA CYS A 309 -6.01 17.85 -20.56
C CYS A 309 -5.71 17.82 -22.06
N ALA A 310 -4.78 16.96 -22.49
CA ALA A 310 -4.54 16.68 -23.91
C ALA A 310 -4.03 15.25 -24.10
N PRO A 311 -4.39 14.56 -25.20
CA PRO A 311 -3.96 13.19 -25.47
C PRO A 311 -2.49 13.15 -25.94
N SER A 312 -1.58 13.49 -25.05
CA SER A 312 -0.15 13.59 -25.31
C SER A 312 0.64 12.90 -24.21
N LEU A 313 1.57 12.03 -24.59
CA LEU A 313 2.42 11.31 -23.64
C LEU A 313 3.23 12.27 -22.73
N PRO A 314 3.91 13.32 -23.23
CA PRO A 314 4.64 14.25 -22.36
C PRO A 314 3.75 14.91 -21.30
N ILE A 315 2.52 15.28 -21.67
CA ILE A 315 1.57 15.90 -20.74
C ILE A 315 1.09 14.87 -19.71
N ALA A 316 0.82 13.64 -20.14
CA ALA A 316 0.47 12.56 -19.24
C ALA A 316 1.59 12.25 -18.22
N LEU A 317 2.86 12.27 -18.66
CA LEU A 317 4.03 12.11 -17.78
C LEU A 317 4.11 13.23 -16.74
N LEU A 318 3.97 14.48 -17.17
CA LEU A 318 4.00 15.64 -16.28
C LEU A 318 2.84 15.59 -15.27
N GLY A 319 1.62 15.29 -15.74
CA GLY A 319 0.45 15.15 -14.87
C GLY A 319 0.62 14.05 -13.83
N SER A 320 1.14 12.90 -14.23
CA SER A 320 1.42 11.77 -13.35
C SER A 320 2.48 12.11 -12.30
N ALA A 321 3.60 12.74 -12.70
CA ALA A 321 4.64 13.20 -11.78
C ALA A 321 4.10 14.26 -10.80
N CYS A 322 3.28 15.21 -11.28
CA CYS A 322 2.62 16.20 -10.41
C CYS A 322 1.66 15.54 -9.41
N ALA A 323 0.83 14.59 -9.85
CA ALA A 323 -0.07 13.86 -8.96
C ALA A 323 0.69 13.14 -7.84
N ALA A 324 1.84 12.55 -8.18
CA ALA A 324 2.70 11.84 -7.24
C ALA A 324 3.26 12.72 -6.12
N LEU A 325 3.41 14.03 -6.35
CA LEU A 325 3.85 14.95 -5.29
C LEU A 325 2.83 15.06 -4.14
N GLY A 326 1.55 14.82 -4.42
CA GLY A 326 0.49 14.94 -3.42
C GLY A 326 0.36 13.72 -2.48
N GLY A 327 0.74 12.52 -2.91
CA GLY A 327 0.58 11.29 -2.11
C GLY A 327 1.26 11.35 -0.75
N PRO A 328 2.59 11.56 -0.67
CA PRO A 328 3.29 11.68 0.61
C PRO A 328 2.84 12.85 1.49
N LEU A 329 2.26 13.91 0.88
CA LEU A 329 1.64 15.01 1.64
C LEU A 329 0.33 14.59 2.33
N ASP A 330 -0.34 13.56 1.87
CA ASP A 330 -1.52 12.98 2.54
C ASP A 330 -1.12 11.90 3.56
N ASP A 331 -0.31 10.92 3.14
CA ASP A 331 0.01 9.73 3.92
C ASP A 331 0.89 10.01 5.15
N ILE A 332 1.99 10.76 4.99
CA ILE A 332 2.96 10.99 6.07
C ILE A 332 2.34 11.78 7.24
N PRO A 333 1.63 12.91 6.99
CA PRO A 333 0.98 13.63 8.07
C PRO A 333 -0.17 12.87 8.73
N LEU A 334 -0.91 12.05 7.98
CA LEU A 334 -1.96 11.20 8.54
C LEU A 334 -1.37 10.19 9.54
N MET A 335 -0.28 9.51 9.16
CA MET A 335 0.41 8.59 10.06
C MET A 335 0.97 9.31 11.29
N LEU A 336 1.49 10.53 11.11
CA LEU A 336 1.96 11.35 12.23
C LEU A 336 0.84 11.67 13.22
N ILE A 337 -0.35 12.07 12.73
CA ILE A 337 -1.53 12.34 13.57
C ILE A 337 -1.92 11.08 14.34
N ILE A 338 -2.03 9.92 13.67
CA ILE A 338 -2.38 8.65 14.33
C ILE A 338 -1.36 8.30 15.41
N GLN A 339 -0.06 8.50 15.16
CA GLN A 339 1.00 8.14 16.11
C GLN A 339 1.12 9.11 17.29
N THR A 340 0.73 10.38 17.12
CA THR A 340 0.91 11.42 18.15
C THR A 340 -0.35 11.75 18.94
N GLU A 341 -1.54 11.54 18.34
CA GLU A 341 -2.82 11.96 18.95
C GLU A 341 -3.67 10.78 19.44
N ILE A 342 -3.33 9.54 19.03
CA ILE A 342 -4.00 8.32 19.50
C ILE A 342 -3.17 7.65 20.61
N PRO A 343 -3.82 7.19 21.71
CA PRO A 343 -3.13 6.46 22.79
C PRO A 343 -2.37 5.24 22.24
N PRO A 344 -1.14 4.97 22.72
CA PRO A 344 -0.26 3.95 22.14
C PRO A 344 -0.89 2.56 22.00
N HIS A 345 -1.75 2.15 22.96
CA HIS A 345 -2.43 0.86 22.96
C HIS A 345 -3.58 0.76 21.93
N HIS A 346 -4.00 1.87 21.34
CA HIS A 346 -5.03 1.91 20.29
C HIS A 346 -4.47 2.16 18.88
N ILE A 347 -3.19 2.55 18.72
CA ILE A 347 -2.59 2.87 17.42
C ILE A 347 -2.74 1.69 16.45
N GLY A 348 -2.44 0.46 16.90
CA GLY A 348 -2.58 -0.74 16.08
C GLY A 348 -4.01 -0.99 15.61
N LYS A 349 -5.01 -0.74 16.48
CA LYS A 349 -6.43 -0.90 16.15
C LYS A 349 -6.89 0.13 15.11
N VAL A 350 -6.47 1.39 15.26
CA VAL A 350 -6.76 2.46 14.29
C VAL A 350 -6.08 2.18 12.95
N TYR A 351 -4.84 1.68 12.95
CA TYR A 351 -4.13 1.32 11.74
C TYR A 351 -4.78 0.13 11.01
N SER A 352 -5.21 -0.90 11.75
CA SER A 352 -5.98 -2.02 11.20
C SER A 352 -7.29 -1.56 10.56
N THR A 353 -8.00 -0.63 11.20
CA THR A 353 -9.22 -0.03 10.67
C THR A 353 -8.93 0.77 9.39
N TYR A 354 -7.84 1.55 9.36
CA TYR A 354 -7.35 2.26 8.17
C TYR A 354 -7.10 1.30 7.00
N SER A 355 -6.36 0.22 7.24
CA SER A 355 -6.04 -0.78 6.23
C SER A 355 -7.30 -1.46 5.69
N THR A 356 -8.22 -1.85 6.58
CA THR A 356 -9.49 -2.47 6.19
C THR A 356 -10.35 -1.55 5.34
N ILE A 357 -10.46 -0.28 5.71
CA ILE A 357 -11.20 0.75 4.94
C ILE A 357 -10.54 0.94 3.58
N SER A 358 -9.23 1.04 3.51
CA SER A 358 -8.50 1.24 2.25
C SER A 358 -8.65 0.05 1.31
N MET A 359 -8.49 -1.19 1.80
CA MET A 359 -8.64 -2.39 0.98
C MET A 359 -10.08 -2.58 0.48
N SER A 360 -11.07 -2.33 1.35
CA SER A 360 -12.48 -2.39 0.95
C SER A 360 -12.82 -1.34 -0.12
N ALA A 361 -12.27 -0.13 0.03
CA ALA A 361 -12.43 0.95 -0.93
C ALA A 361 -11.75 0.65 -2.27
N MET A 362 -10.56 0.06 -2.26
CA MET A 362 -9.86 -0.37 -3.49
C MET A 362 -10.63 -1.47 -4.22
N ALA A 363 -11.15 -2.47 -3.51
CA ALA A 363 -11.98 -3.52 -4.10
C ALA A 363 -13.25 -2.93 -4.74
N LEU A 364 -13.95 -2.05 -4.02
CA LEU A 364 -15.13 -1.34 -4.53
C LEU A 364 -14.78 -0.47 -5.73
N GLY A 365 -13.65 0.26 -5.67
CA GLY A 365 -13.16 1.10 -6.77
C GLY A 365 -12.90 0.31 -8.05
N GLY A 366 -12.34 -0.91 -7.92
CA GLY A 366 -12.14 -1.82 -9.04
C GLY A 366 -13.45 -2.28 -9.69
N LEU A 367 -14.46 -2.64 -8.88
CA LEU A 367 -15.79 -3.01 -9.37
C LEU A 367 -16.48 -1.83 -10.06
N ILE A 368 -16.42 -0.64 -9.47
CA ILE A 368 -16.97 0.59 -10.05
C ILE A 368 -16.27 0.91 -11.36
N ALA A 369 -14.93 0.84 -11.42
CA ALA A 369 -14.16 1.15 -12.62
C ALA A 369 -14.50 0.21 -13.78
N ALA A 370 -14.64 -1.11 -13.50
CA ALA A 370 -15.01 -2.10 -14.50
C ALA A 370 -16.36 -1.78 -15.17
N SER A 371 -17.32 -1.28 -14.41
CA SER A 371 -18.64 -0.86 -14.92
C SER A 371 -18.61 0.55 -15.52
N LEU A 372 -17.97 1.51 -14.84
CA LEU A 372 -17.93 2.91 -15.23
C LEU A 372 -17.33 3.09 -16.63
N TYR A 373 -16.19 2.47 -16.92
CA TYR A 373 -15.48 2.62 -18.19
C TYR A 373 -16.09 1.83 -19.36
N GLN A 374 -17.23 1.16 -19.14
CA GLN A 374 -18.08 0.65 -20.23
C GLN A 374 -18.97 1.76 -20.81
N TYR A 375 -19.40 2.72 -19.97
CA TYR A 375 -20.37 3.75 -20.34
C TYR A 375 -19.78 5.16 -20.39
N VAL A 376 -18.71 5.40 -19.63
CA VAL A 376 -18.06 6.71 -19.51
C VAL A 376 -16.69 6.66 -20.16
N SER A 377 -16.32 7.69 -20.93
CA SER A 377 -14.98 7.79 -21.51
C SER A 377 -13.92 7.92 -20.41
N VAL A 378 -12.75 7.32 -20.66
CA VAL A 378 -11.66 7.27 -19.65
C VAL A 378 -11.23 8.66 -19.17
N PRO A 379 -11.03 9.68 -20.05
CA PRO A 379 -10.69 11.02 -19.58
C PRO A 379 -11.77 11.63 -18.66
N ILE A 380 -13.05 11.46 -18.98
CA ILE A 380 -14.15 11.96 -18.14
C ILE A 380 -14.13 11.25 -16.78
N GLY A 381 -13.95 9.93 -16.74
CA GLY A 381 -13.84 9.18 -15.50
C GLY A 381 -12.70 9.68 -14.61
N ILE A 382 -11.52 9.93 -15.20
CA ILE A 382 -10.35 10.49 -14.48
C ILE A 382 -10.65 11.89 -13.97
N VAL A 383 -11.28 12.77 -14.78
CA VAL A 383 -11.69 14.13 -14.37
C VAL A 383 -12.65 14.09 -13.19
N LEU A 384 -13.68 13.24 -13.23
CA LEU A 384 -14.62 13.10 -12.11
C LEU A 384 -13.90 12.66 -10.82
N CYS A 385 -13.01 11.68 -10.91
CA CYS A 385 -12.20 11.25 -9.77
C CYS A 385 -11.30 12.37 -9.25
N ALA A 386 -10.64 13.12 -10.14
CA ALA A 386 -9.80 14.24 -9.77
C ALA A 386 -10.58 15.32 -9.01
N LEU A 387 -11.76 15.69 -9.49
CA LEU A 387 -12.64 16.65 -8.83
C LEU A 387 -13.13 16.14 -7.47
N LEU A 388 -13.46 14.87 -7.35
CA LEU A 388 -13.82 14.25 -6.06
C LEU A 388 -12.66 14.27 -5.07
N ILE A 389 -11.44 13.94 -5.48
CA ILE A 389 -10.25 14.02 -4.63
C ILE A 389 -10.02 15.47 -4.18
N MET A 390 -10.06 16.43 -5.10
CA MET A 390 -9.91 17.87 -4.78
C MET A 390 -10.99 18.35 -3.81
N SER A 391 -12.23 17.93 -4.00
CA SER A 391 -13.34 18.31 -3.12
C SER A 391 -13.12 17.86 -1.67
N THR A 392 -12.51 16.70 -1.43
CA THR A 392 -12.13 16.25 -0.08
C THR A 392 -11.05 17.12 0.54
N GLY A 393 -10.11 17.63 -0.27
CA GLY A 393 -9.08 18.56 0.17
C GLY A 393 -9.66 19.95 0.51
N ILE A 394 -10.41 20.55 -0.43
CA ILE A 394 -11.00 21.87 -0.28
C ILE A 394 -12.06 21.86 0.84
N GLY A 395 -12.97 20.90 0.82
CA GLY A 395 -14.01 20.74 1.84
C GLY A 395 -13.44 20.54 3.24
N GLY A 396 -12.38 19.72 3.36
CA GLY A 396 -11.66 19.54 4.61
C GLY A 396 -11.03 20.85 5.12
N ALA A 397 -10.39 21.62 4.24
CA ALA A 397 -9.81 22.90 4.59
C ALA A 397 -10.85 23.92 5.07
N LEU A 398 -11.99 24.00 4.37
CA LEU A 398 -13.12 24.85 4.77
C LEU A 398 -13.72 24.44 6.10
N HIS A 399 -13.88 23.13 6.33
CA HIS A 399 -14.39 22.61 7.60
C HIS A 399 -13.47 22.95 8.79
N ILE A 400 -12.16 22.83 8.62
CA ILE A 400 -11.18 23.21 9.64
C ILE A 400 -11.26 24.72 9.93
N GLN A 401 -11.32 25.55 8.89
CA GLN A 401 -11.46 27.01 9.07
C GLN A 401 -12.75 27.39 9.78
N TRP A 402 -13.87 26.72 9.43
CA TRP A 402 -15.15 26.95 10.08
C TRP A 402 -15.12 26.59 11.57
N LYS A 403 -14.55 25.43 11.93
CA LYS A 403 -14.38 25.03 13.35
C LYS A 403 -13.53 26.04 14.13
N ARG A 404 -12.47 26.58 13.54
CA ARG A 404 -11.63 27.62 14.15
C ARG A 404 -12.43 28.89 14.40
N LYS A 405 -13.20 29.37 13.43
CA LYS A 405 -14.00 30.57 13.54
C LYS A 405 -15.16 30.44 14.54
N SER A 406 -15.74 29.25 14.66
CA SER A 406 -16.87 28.98 15.57
C SER A 406 -16.46 28.75 17.04
N GLY A 407 -15.18 28.88 17.38
CA GLY A 407 -14.68 28.66 18.75
C GLY A 407 -14.83 27.22 19.28
N LYS A 408 -15.24 26.28 18.41
CA LYS A 408 -15.39 24.87 18.73
C LYS A 408 -14.08 24.06 18.64
N GLU A 409 -12.97 24.76 18.48
CA GLU A 409 -11.63 24.16 18.58
C GLU A 409 -11.37 23.91 20.08
N THR A 410 -11.85 22.77 20.59
CA THR A 410 -11.32 22.23 21.85
C THR A 410 -9.84 22.05 21.60
N ALA A 411 -9.01 22.85 22.29
CA ALA A 411 -7.58 22.64 22.34
C ALA A 411 -7.38 21.15 22.63
N VAL A 412 -6.71 20.46 21.73
CA VAL A 412 -6.23 19.10 21.96
C VAL A 412 -5.21 19.27 23.09
N HIS A 413 -5.69 19.15 24.33
CA HIS A 413 -4.81 19.12 25.49
C HIS A 413 -3.96 17.86 25.35
N PRO A 414 -2.61 17.99 25.39
CA PRO A 414 -1.77 16.81 25.55
C PRO A 414 -2.30 16.06 26.75
N THR A 415 -2.57 14.77 26.58
CA THR A 415 -3.05 13.91 27.65
C THR A 415 -2.13 14.06 28.86
N LYS A 416 -2.67 14.08 30.08
CA LYS A 416 -1.91 14.26 31.33
C LYS A 416 -0.63 13.40 31.37
N ASP A 417 -0.66 12.24 30.72
CA ASP A 417 0.48 11.32 30.62
C ASP A 417 1.64 11.88 29.77
N THR A 418 1.35 12.70 28.75
CA THR A 418 2.42 13.36 27.94
C THR A 418 3.11 14.50 28.73
N VAL A 419 2.42 15.08 29.69
CA VAL A 419 2.98 16.11 30.59
C VAL A 419 3.87 15.44 31.64
N ILE A 420 3.47 14.28 32.17
CA ILE A 420 4.24 13.50 33.17
C ILE A 420 5.56 13.02 32.56
N ILE A 421 5.53 12.45 31.33
CA ILE A 421 6.77 11.99 30.64
C ILE A 421 7.72 13.17 30.36
N LYS A 422 7.20 14.37 30.04
CA LYS A 422 8.05 15.58 29.87
C LYS A 422 8.62 16.10 31.17
N GLN A 423 7.95 15.91 32.30
CA GLN A 423 8.47 16.28 33.62
C GLN A 423 9.52 15.28 34.12
N GLU A 424 9.31 13.97 33.90
CA GLU A 424 10.30 12.94 34.25
C GLU A 424 11.59 13.04 33.39
N CYS A 425 11.47 13.36 32.09
CA CYS A 425 12.65 13.65 31.27
C CYS A 425 13.40 14.93 31.67
N ARG A 426 12.74 15.91 32.27
CA ARG A 426 13.41 17.11 32.78
C ARG A 426 14.09 16.89 34.12
N SER A 427 13.53 16.05 34.98
CA SER A 427 14.11 15.73 36.27
C SER A 427 15.28 14.75 36.20
N SER A 428 15.42 14.01 35.10
CA SER A 428 16.59 13.12 34.87
C SER A 428 17.77 13.81 34.17
N GLN A 429 17.65 15.10 33.83
CA GLN A 429 18.73 15.92 33.24
C GLN A 429 19.28 16.99 34.22
N GLN A 430 18.76 17.05 35.45
CA GLN A 430 19.35 17.75 36.58
C GLN A 430 20.00 16.75 37.55
#